data_141e2905123226d609b9056669849e7f
#
_entry.id   141e2905123226d609b9056669849e7f
#
_cell.length_a   1.000
_cell.length_b   1.000
_cell.length_c   1.000
_cell.angle_alpha   90.00
_cell.angle_beta   90.00
_cell.angle_gamma   90.00
#
_symmetry.space_group_name_H-M   'P 1'
#
loop_
_entity.id
_entity.type
_entity.pdbx_description
1 polymer ?
#
loop_
_entity_poly.entity_id
_entity_poly.type
_entity_poly.pdbx_seq_one_letter_code
_entity_poly.pdbx_strand_id
1 'polypeptide(L)'
;MPVRIIGMIGVTPPSSNASLHVIEGGLSPAYLTEFARAHDAAGFDMALVGYSSSSAEGFLVALYAAMQTERLGYLVAHRPGFVAPTLLARKIATFDHLTGGRLAVHIITGKSDSEQHGDGDFSPKDERYHGRRNIFN
;
A
#
# COMPACT_ATOMS: atom_id res chain seq x y z
N MET A 1 -2.80 24.00 -11.50
CA MET A 1 -2.95 22.93 -10.51
C MET A 1 -1.58 22.68 -9.86
N PRO A 2 -1.49 22.54 -8.55
CA PRO A 2 -0.23 22.18 -7.93
C PRO A 2 0.17 20.74 -8.32
N VAL A 3 1.45 20.53 -8.59
CA VAL A 3 2.02 19.18 -8.81
C VAL A 3 2.13 18.50 -7.46
N ARG A 4 1.73 17.22 -7.37
CA ARG A 4 1.95 16.38 -6.20
C ARG A 4 3.09 15.42 -6.45
N ILE A 5 3.97 15.27 -5.48
CA ILE A 5 5.12 14.36 -5.55
C ILE A 5 4.83 13.14 -4.69
N ILE A 6 4.79 11.98 -5.34
CA ILE A 6 4.53 10.70 -4.67
C ILE A 6 5.80 9.85 -4.74
N GLY A 7 6.36 9.50 -3.59
CA GLY A 7 7.44 8.54 -3.46
C GLY A 7 6.92 7.11 -3.35
N MET A 8 7.82 6.13 -3.22
CA MET A 8 7.48 4.75 -2.87
C MET A 8 8.08 4.41 -1.51
N ILE A 9 7.32 3.67 -0.69
CA ILE A 9 7.81 3.24 0.62
C ILE A 9 8.72 2.01 0.49
N GLY A 10 9.83 2.01 1.21
CA GLY A 10 10.70 0.86 1.37
C GLY A 10 10.55 0.25 2.76
N VAL A 11 10.53 -1.07 2.87
CA VAL A 11 10.40 -1.81 4.15
C VAL A 11 11.70 -2.47 4.60
N THR A 12 12.65 -2.64 3.69
CA THR A 12 14.01 -3.15 3.94
C THR A 12 15.03 -2.36 3.12
N PRO A 13 16.27 -2.21 3.61
CA PRO A 13 17.33 -1.64 2.80
C PRO A 13 17.49 -2.40 1.48
N PRO A 14 17.63 -1.70 0.34
CA PRO A 14 17.87 -2.37 -0.93
C PRO A 14 19.21 -3.12 -0.88
N SER A 15 19.21 -4.37 -1.34
CA SER A 15 20.46 -5.05 -1.66
C SER A 15 21.08 -4.43 -2.91
N SER A 16 22.38 -4.58 -3.12
CA SER A 16 23.11 -3.98 -4.25
C SER A 16 22.56 -4.33 -5.64
N ASN A 17 21.65 -5.30 -5.74
CA ASN A 17 20.98 -5.75 -6.97
C ASN A 17 19.45 -5.56 -6.92
N ALA A 18 18.93 -4.75 -6.01
CA ALA A 18 17.51 -4.58 -5.87
C ALA A 18 16.92 -3.78 -7.04
N SER A 19 16.04 -4.42 -7.79
CA SER A 19 15.04 -3.70 -8.57
C SER A 19 14.13 -2.91 -7.63
N LEU A 20 13.53 -1.84 -8.11
CA LEU A 20 12.65 -0.90 -7.38
C LEU A 20 11.38 -1.53 -6.72
N HIS A 21 11.35 -2.82 -6.47
CA HIS A 21 10.26 -3.50 -5.76
C HIS A 21 10.49 -3.38 -4.25
N VAL A 22 9.99 -2.32 -3.70
CA VAL A 22 10.36 -1.73 -2.42
C VAL A 22 9.72 -2.40 -1.21
N ILE A 23 8.85 -3.39 -1.39
CA ILE A 23 8.16 -4.07 -0.29
C ILE A 23 8.35 -5.59 -0.27
N GLU A 24 9.16 -6.13 -1.16
CA GLU A 24 9.55 -7.53 -1.12
C GLU A 24 10.68 -7.77 -0.12
N GLY A 25 10.61 -8.87 0.61
CA GLY A 25 11.60 -9.27 1.59
C GLY A 25 11.16 -9.07 3.04
N GLY A 26 12.11 -9.06 3.96
CA GLY A 26 11.84 -8.85 5.38
C GLY A 26 11.40 -7.43 5.70
N LEU A 27 10.81 -7.25 6.88
CA LEU A 27 10.40 -5.95 7.40
C LEU A 27 11.43 -5.44 8.41
N SER A 28 12.02 -4.27 8.15
CA SER A 28 12.89 -3.55 9.09
C SER A 28 12.17 -2.32 9.63
N PRO A 29 11.70 -2.31 10.88
CA PRO A 29 11.03 -1.14 11.45
C PRO A 29 11.92 0.11 11.49
N ALA A 30 13.21 -0.05 11.75
CA ALA A 30 14.15 1.05 11.78
C ALA A 30 14.31 1.69 10.40
N TYR A 31 14.53 0.88 9.36
CA TYR A 31 14.63 1.35 7.99
C TYR A 31 13.34 2.03 7.51
N LEU A 32 12.18 1.42 7.79
CA LEU A 32 10.88 1.99 7.44
C LEU A 32 10.66 3.36 8.09
N THR A 33 11.05 3.50 9.36
CA THR A 33 10.96 4.77 10.08
C THR A 33 11.84 5.85 9.45
N GLU A 34 13.11 5.54 9.20
CA GLU A 34 14.07 6.48 8.59
C GLU A 34 13.63 6.87 7.17
N PHE A 35 13.18 5.89 6.39
CA PHE A 35 12.72 6.11 5.02
C PHE A 35 11.49 7.01 4.96
N ALA A 36 10.48 6.75 5.81
CA ALA A 36 9.29 7.57 5.89
C ALA A 36 9.59 9.01 6.34
N ARG A 37 10.43 9.17 7.35
CA ARG A 37 10.86 10.49 7.84
C ARG A 37 11.64 11.27 6.79
N ALA A 38 12.49 10.60 6.03
CA ALA A 38 13.23 11.24 4.94
C ALA A 38 12.29 11.79 3.86
N HIS A 39 11.24 11.06 3.49
CA HIS A 39 10.22 11.52 2.55
C HIS A 39 9.42 12.70 3.11
N ASP A 40 9.02 12.63 4.37
CA ASP A 40 8.29 13.72 5.04
C ASP A 40 9.15 15.01 5.11
N ALA A 41 10.41 14.89 5.50
CA ALA A 41 11.35 16.00 5.55
C ALA A 41 11.68 16.59 4.18
N ALA A 42 11.73 15.74 3.14
CA ALA A 42 11.97 16.17 1.76
C ALA A 42 10.74 16.82 1.11
N GLY A 43 9.59 16.85 1.76
CA GLY A 43 8.38 17.53 1.29
C GLY A 43 7.59 16.72 0.25
N PHE A 44 7.70 15.40 0.24
CA PHE A 44 6.80 14.56 -0.54
C PHE A 44 5.37 14.70 -0.03
N ASP A 45 4.40 14.73 -0.95
CA ASP A 45 2.98 14.78 -0.58
C ASP A 45 2.50 13.44 -0.07
N MET A 46 2.95 12.35 -0.71
CA MET A 46 2.53 10.99 -0.37
C MET A 46 3.66 9.98 -0.60
N ALA A 47 3.54 8.82 0.04
CA ALA A 47 4.32 7.64 -0.27
C ALA A 47 3.37 6.50 -0.71
N LEU A 48 3.64 5.92 -1.88
CA LEU A 48 2.94 4.74 -2.37
C LEU A 48 3.44 3.50 -1.61
N VAL A 49 2.51 2.78 -1.01
CA VAL A 49 2.74 1.46 -0.44
C VAL A 49 2.24 0.43 -1.44
N GLY A 50 3.16 -0.26 -2.09
CA GLY A 50 2.83 -1.24 -3.11
C GLY A 50 2.15 -2.49 -2.52
N TYR A 51 1.77 -3.41 -3.39
CA TYR A 51 1.14 -4.68 -3.03
C TYR A 51 1.81 -5.84 -3.78
N SER A 52 2.14 -6.88 -3.05
CA SER A 52 2.52 -8.18 -3.57
C SER A 52 2.00 -9.26 -2.61
N SER A 53 1.65 -10.43 -3.11
CA SER A 53 1.21 -11.57 -2.28
C SER A 53 2.29 -12.09 -1.32
N SER A 54 3.55 -11.74 -1.55
CA SER A 54 4.70 -12.05 -0.69
C SER A 54 5.19 -10.88 0.17
N SER A 55 4.55 -9.71 0.07
CA SER A 55 4.97 -8.52 0.81
C SER A 55 4.35 -8.43 2.21
N ALA A 56 4.91 -7.54 3.04
CA ALA A 56 4.25 -7.11 4.26
C ALA A 56 2.90 -6.44 3.95
N GLU A 57 1.94 -6.53 4.86
CA GLU A 57 0.58 -6.01 4.67
C GLU A 57 0.59 -4.48 4.61
N GLY A 58 0.07 -3.93 3.50
CA GLY A 58 0.25 -2.53 3.14
C GLY A 58 -0.38 -1.52 4.09
N PHE A 59 -1.57 -1.78 4.63
CA PHE A 59 -2.22 -0.88 5.59
C PHE A 59 -1.46 -0.81 6.93
N LEU A 60 -0.93 -1.94 7.40
CA LEU A 60 -0.14 -1.97 8.64
C LEU A 60 1.21 -1.27 8.46
N VAL A 61 1.88 -1.49 7.34
CA VAL A 61 3.11 -0.78 6.98
C VAL A 61 2.88 0.73 6.92
N ALA A 62 1.83 1.15 6.22
CA ALA A 62 1.46 2.55 6.08
C ALA A 62 1.09 3.19 7.43
N LEU A 63 0.33 2.49 8.27
CA LEU A 63 -0.04 3.00 9.60
C LEU A 63 1.18 3.18 10.50
N TYR A 64 2.08 2.19 10.52
CA TYR A 64 3.32 2.30 11.28
C TYR A 64 4.15 3.51 10.82
N ALA A 65 4.32 3.68 9.51
CA ALA A 65 5.06 4.80 8.95
C ALA A 65 4.36 6.14 9.22
N ALA A 66 3.03 6.20 9.15
CA ALA A 66 2.24 7.39 9.45
C ALA A 66 2.38 7.86 10.90
N MET A 67 2.54 6.92 11.83
CA MET A 67 2.79 7.25 13.24
C MET A 67 4.21 7.80 13.50
N GLN A 68 5.11 7.68 12.52
CA GLN A 68 6.49 8.20 12.58
C GLN A 68 6.68 9.52 11.83
N THR A 69 5.64 10.01 11.15
CA THR A 69 5.66 11.22 10.30
C THR A 69 4.49 12.15 10.65
N GLU A 70 4.61 13.43 10.26
CA GLU A 70 3.60 14.44 10.61
C GLU A 70 2.70 14.83 9.43
N ARG A 71 3.26 14.93 8.21
CA ARG A 71 2.57 15.49 7.04
C ARG A 71 2.42 14.50 5.90
N LEU A 72 3.36 13.56 5.75
CA LEU A 72 3.37 12.61 4.65
C LEU A 72 2.07 11.81 4.61
N GLY A 73 1.40 11.85 3.44
CA GLY A 73 0.24 11.01 3.15
C GLY A 73 0.67 9.62 2.67
N TYR A 74 -0.25 8.67 2.70
CA TYR A 74 0.03 7.29 2.28
C TYR A 74 -1.00 6.83 1.26
N LEU A 75 -0.51 6.44 0.07
CA LEU A 75 -1.31 5.86 -1.01
C LEU A 75 -1.14 4.33 -0.95
N VAL A 76 -2.10 3.63 -0.35
CA VAL A 76 -2.01 2.19 -0.13
C VAL A 76 -2.62 1.43 -1.31
N ALA A 77 -1.81 0.62 -1.99
CA ALA A 77 -2.31 -0.29 -3.00
C ALA A 77 -3.16 -1.38 -2.36
N HIS A 78 -4.38 -1.54 -2.84
CA HIS A 78 -5.34 -2.51 -2.32
C HIS A 78 -5.96 -3.32 -3.45
N ARG A 79 -5.99 -4.64 -3.25
CA ARG A 79 -6.63 -5.59 -4.13
C ARG A 79 -8.00 -5.98 -3.56
N PRO A 80 -9.13 -5.51 -4.14
CA PRO A 80 -10.46 -5.89 -3.69
C PRO A 80 -10.71 -7.38 -3.88
N GLY A 81 -11.55 -7.95 -3.01
CA GLY A 81 -11.97 -9.35 -3.09
C GLY A 81 -11.38 -10.25 -2.01
N PHE A 82 -10.29 -9.83 -1.33
CA PHE A 82 -9.68 -10.58 -0.23
C PHE A 82 -10.15 -10.12 1.16
N VAL A 83 -10.79 -8.98 1.22
CA VAL A 83 -11.34 -8.40 2.46
C VAL A 83 -12.79 -8.03 2.22
N ALA A 84 -13.69 -8.40 3.12
CA ALA A 84 -15.09 -8.00 3.03
C ALA A 84 -15.20 -6.46 2.95
N PRO A 85 -16.07 -5.91 2.07
CA PRO A 85 -16.17 -4.46 1.84
C PRO A 85 -16.42 -3.65 3.13
N THR A 86 -17.26 -4.15 4.02
CA THR A 86 -17.55 -3.51 5.31
C THR A 86 -16.32 -3.47 6.23
N LEU A 87 -15.49 -4.52 6.21
CA LEU A 87 -14.24 -4.54 6.99
C LEU A 87 -13.21 -3.58 6.38
N LEU A 88 -13.11 -3.54 5.06
CA LEU A 88 -12.23 -2.60 4.36
C LEU A 88 -12.63 -1.15 4.68
N ALA A 89 -13.92 -0.82 4.60
CA ALA A 89 -14.42 0.51 4.93
C ALA A 89 -14.04 0.92 6.37
N ARG A 90 -14.17 0.00 7.32
CA ARG A 90 -13.77 0.23 8.73
C ARG A 90 -12.26 0.42 8.88
N LYS A 91 -11.44 -0.36 8.15
CA LYS A 91 -9.97 -0.20 8.14
C LYS A 91 -9.59 1.19 7.63
N ILE A 92 -10.16 1.59 6.50
CA ILE A 92 -9.91 2.91 5.88
C ILE A 92 -10.31 4.02 6.85
N ALA A 93 -11.54 4.00 7.38
CA ALA A 93 -12.03 5.02 8.30
C ALA A 93 -11.17 5.11 9.58
N THR A 94 -10.76 3.97 10.13
CA THR A 94 -9.91 3.92 11.32
C THR A 94 -8.54 4.53 11.04
N PHE A 95 -7.91 4.15 9.93
CA PHE A 95 -6.61 4.69 9.54
C PHE A 95 -6.70 6.21 9.32
N ASP A 96 -7.69 6.64 8.55
CA ASP A 96 -7.90 8.04 8.23
C ASP A 96 -8.09 8.90 9.50
N HIS A 97 -8.91 8.42 10.42
CA HIS A 97 -9.14 9.07 11.70
C HIS A 97 -7.88 9.15 12.56
N LEU A 98 -7.12 8.04 12.69
CA LEU A 98 -5.87 8.00 13.47
C LEU A 98 -4.79 8.91 12.91
N THR A 99 -4.80 9.17 11.60
CA THR A 99 -3.75 9.94 10.92
C THR A 99 -4.20 11.34 10.50
N GLY A 100 -5.44 11.73 10.81
CA GLY A 100 -5.96 13.06 10.46
C GLY A 100 -6.09 13.29 8.96
N GLY A 101 -6.56 12.29 8.20
CA GLY A 101 -6.85 12.43 6.77
C GLY A 101 -5.66 12.15 5.85
N ARG A 102 -4.66 11.39 6.29
CA ARG A 102 -3.44 11.11 5.50
C ARG A 102 -3.46 9.81 4.73
N LEU A 103 -4.63 9.25 4.45
CA LEU A 103 -4.80 8.01 3.70
C LEU A 103 -5.41 8.25 2.32
N ALA A 104 -4.87 7.60 1.31
CA ALA A 104 -5.52 7.37 0.02
C ALA A 104 -5.39 5.89 -0.34
N VAL A 105 -6.32 5.37 -1.13
CA VAL A 105 -6.34 3.97 -1.53
C VAL A 105 -6.21 3.87 -3.05
N HIS A 106 -5.24 3.09 -3.50
CA HIS A 106 -5.03 2.75 -4.90
C HIS A 106 -5.61 1.37 -5.20
N ILE A 107 -6.76 1.35 -5.84
CA ILE A 107 -7.41 0.09 -6.21
C ILE A 107 -6.67 -0.55 -7.38
N ILE A 108 -6.23 -1.79 -7.19
CA ILE A 108 -5.50 -2.57 -8.19
C ILE A 108 -6.19 -3.90 -8.46
N THR A 109 -6.00 -4.44 -9.66
CA THR A 109 -6.60 -5.73 -10.08
C THR A 109 -5.62 -6.89 -10.05
N GLY A 110 -4.33 -6.59 -9.80
CA GLY A 110 -3.23 -7.56 -9.82
C GLY A 110 -2.56 -7.69 -11.20
N LYS A 111 -1.28 -8.06 -11.18
CA LYS A 111 -0.41 -8.04 -12.36
C LYS A 111 -0.31 -9.40 -13.06
N SER A 112 -0.20 -10.49 -12.29
CA SER A 112 0.01 -11.84 -12.81
C SER A 112 -0.88 -12.87 -12.11
N ASP A 113 -1.17 -13.97 -12.78
CA ASP A 113 -1.97 -15.05 -12.20
C ASP A 113 -1.24 -15.75 -11.05
N SER A 114 0.08 -15.92 -11.15
CA SER A 114 0.88 -16.52 -10.07
C SER A 114 0.79 -15.73 -8.77
N GLU A 115 0.76 -14.42 -8.85
CA GLU A 115 0.59 -13.54 -7.70
C GLU A 115 -0.83 -13.62 -7.11
N GLN A 116 -1.85 -13.72 -7.99
CA GLN A 116 -3.22 -13.90 -7.55
C GLN A 116 -3.42 -15.24 -6.82
N HIS A 117 -2.84 -16.31 -7.37
CA HIS A 117 -2.86 -17.62 -6.74
C HIS A 117 -2.21 -17.62 -5.35
N GLY A 118 -1.17 -16.80 -5.14
CA GLY A 118 -0.55 -16.61 -3.83
C GLY A 118 -1.51 -16.07 -2.76
N ASP A 119 -2.50 -15.28 -3.17
CA ASP A 119 -3.57 -14.77 -2.31
C ASP A 119 -4.84 -15.65 -2.32
N GLY A 120 -4.83 -16.76 -3.05
CA GLY A 120 -5.96 -17.70 -3.14
C GLY A 120 -7.03 -17.32 -4.16
N ASP A 121 -6.77 -16.38 -5.08
CA ASP A 121 -7.66 -16.05 -6.19
C ASP A 121 -7.25 -16.79 -7.45
N PHE A 122 -8.03 -17.80 -7.83
CA PHE A 122 -7.85 -18.63 -9.03
C PHE A 122 -8.78 -18.23 -10.17
N SER A 123 -9.49 -17.12 -10.05
CA SER A 123 -10.41 -16.63 -11.07
C SER A 123 -9.68 -16.19 -12.33
N PRO A 124 -10.21 -16.44 -13.52
CA PRO A 124 -9.69 -15.90 -14.78
C PRO A 124 -9.62 -14.37 -14.75
N LYS A 125 -8.64 -13.81 -15.48
CA LYS A 125 -8.39 -12.36 -15.46
C LYS A 125 -9.64 -11.53 -15.77
N ASP A 126 -10.43 -11.94 -16.75
CA ASP A 126 -11.64 -11.21 -17.17
C ASP A 126 -12.72 -11.21 -16.08
N GLU A 127 -12.88 -12.31 -15.36
CA GLU A 127 -13.81 -12.42 -14.23
C GLU A 127 -13.39 -11.54 -13.07
N ARG A 128 -12.08 -11.42 -12.81
CA ARG A 128 -11.55 -10.54 -11.75
C ARG A 128 -11.93 -9.08 -11.98
N TYR A 129 -11.92 -8.61 -13.22
CA TYR A 129 -12.34 -7.24 -13.54
C TYR A 129 -13.84 -7.04 -13.34
N HIS A 130 -14.67 -8.00 -13.71
CA HIS A 130 -16.12 -7.92 -13.54
C HIS A 130 -16.57 -8.06 -12.10
N GLY A 131 -16.02 -9.02 -11.36
CA GLY A 131 -16.37 -9.25 -9.95
C GLY A 131 -16.05 -8.06 -9.06
N ARG A 132 -14.97 -7.33 -9.35
CA ARG A 132 -14.53 -6.18 -8.52
C ARG A 132 -15.34 -4.91 -8.76
N ARG A 133 -16.01 -4.76 -9.90
CA ARG A 133 -16.95 -3.64 -10.13
C ARG A 133 -18.13 -3.67 -9.17
N ASN A 134 -18.57 -4.86 -8.75
CA ASN A 134 -19.75 -5.03 -7.91
C ASN A 134 -19.46 -4.80 -6.40
N ILE A 135 -18.21 -4.62 -6.01
CA ILE A 135 -17.83 -4.36 -4.60
C ILE A 135 -18.08 -2.89 -4.20
N PHE A 136 -18.18 -2.00 -5.20
CA PHE A 136 -18.35 -0.56 -4.98
C PHE A 136 -19.73 -0.03 -5.43
N ASN A 137 -20.63 -0.92 -5.84
CA ASN A 137 -22.03 -0.64 -6.08
C ASN A 137 -22.88 -1.17 -4.91
#